data_edd6e82c628809d4a55fe10ae6e19667
#
_entry.id   edd6e82c628809d4a55fe10ae6e19667
#
_cell.length_a   1.000
_cell.length_b   1.000
_cell.length_c   1.000
_cell.angle_alpha   90.00
_cell.angle_beta   90.00
_cell.angle_gamma   90.00
#
_symmetry.space_group_name_H-M   'P 1'
#
loop_
_entity.id
_entity.type
_entity.pdbx_description
1 polymer ?
#
loop_
_entity_poly.entity_id
_entity_poly.type
_entity_poly.pdbx_seq_one_letter_code
_entity_poly.pdbx_strand_id
1 'polypeptide(L)'
;MRAVALLIGTLMLTTVFAGCLGEEKPAPPPAEEPGIPDGTFVTGPDGMAVEETPLPLGFVFSSVGEDGPEPSIGITSSGCIFFIALEKVMRSCDHGETWEDVTGPECSFTTSDPYGWVDPETDRVFNVQMMGLETSWICWSDDDGETWIGNPHDSGTTPINDHIKLATGPWTSSGYGNVGQFSQSVYDQAVYYCYNKLVGIFCFTSFDGGATFDAGGQIFGLATANGGLHGAITSAPDGTVYVTPRVETPTVIVSDDNGLTWFERTMGEDVGTPYPRKNSEVATDSQSNAYHIWAGPGGPDEEGVHNGYNGEAVYMSRSTDSGDSWEQTSIQISPIEVISIAFPQIDAGDPGRIAITYLGSENVSELNNSNSTNIDGDIWDGNAHYANANVHYYLYVTYSLNALDENPVFHTVRASSDPVQIGSICLNSGDCRDIGGSNRNLLDFNDLHIDREGRVYVAFADGCTGTCATGNDSKPEDSRTRTGSVYYLGSGPSLFESVGELTEFGPPPASIVNSLECRSPTWQPEECRPRYDSEPTE
;
A
#
# COMPACT_ATOMS: atom_id res chain seq x y z
N MET A 1 -83.31 -8.05 24.00
CA MET A 1 -84.47 -7.14 23.88
C MET A 1 -84.02 -6.01 22.97
N ARG A 2 -84.46 -6.03 21.74
CA ARG A 2 -85.40 -5.11 21.11
C ARG A 2 -84.94 -3.66 21.16
N ALA A 3 -84.87 -2.83 20.13
CA ALA A 3 -85.49 -2.73 18.80
C ALA A 3 -84.68 -1.71 17.97
N VAL A 4 -84.41 -1.85 16.69
CA VAL A 4 -85.21 -1.60 15.48
C VAL A 4 -85.92 -0.23 15.45
N ALA A 5 -85.58 0.60 14.52
CA ALA A 5 -86.34 1.35 13.54
C ALA A 5 -85.54 2.42 12.84
N LEU A 6 -85.30 2.39 11.54
CA LEU A 6 -86.16 2.78 10.40
C LEU A 6 -86.40 4.30 10.34
N LEU A 7 -86.17 5.08 9.35
CA LEU A 7 -86.23 5.06 7.87
C LEU A 7 -86.43 6.51 7.36
N ILE A 8 -86.15 6.73 6.07
CA ILE A 8 -86.63 7.80 5.16
C ILE A 8 -85.86 9.14 5.21
N GLY A 9 -85.12 9.63 4.27
CA GLY A 9 -85.33 9.66 2.81
C GLY A 9 -85.69 11.05 2.36
N THR A 10 -84.80 11.75 1.70
CA THR A 10 -85.20 12.75 0.72
C THR A 10 -84.10 12.98 -0.31
N LEU A 11 -84.43 12.70 -1.53
CA LEU A 11 -83.76 12.94 -2.77
C LEU A 11 -83.96 14.43 -3.13
N MET A 12 -82.84 15.16 -3.36
CA MET A 12 -82.90 16.34 -4.21
C MET A 12 -81.66 16.40 -5.13
N LEU A 13 -81.92 16.29 -6.41
CA LEU A 13 -81.02 16.64 -7.52
C LEU A 13 -80.70 18.13 -7.48
N THR A 14 -79.37 18.46 -7.58
CA THR A 14 -78.95 19.70 -8.23
C THR A 14 -77.65 19.46 -8.99
N THR A 15 -77.74 19.83 -10.21
CA THR A 15 -76.85 19.88 -11.38
C THR A 15 -75.41 20.29 -11.15
N VAL A 16 -74.55 19.46 -11.74
CA VAL A 16 -73.29 19.67 -12.45
C VAL A 16 -72.76 21.11 -12.50
N PHE A 17 -71.57 21.31 -11.91
CA PHE A 17 -70.53 22.15 -12.46
C PHE A 17 -69.21 21.33 -12.44
N ALA A 18 -68.76 20.92 -13.62
CA ALA A 18 -67.43 20.36 -13.84
C ALA A 18 -66.42 21.50 -13.77
N GLY A 19 -65.72 21.62 -12.63
CA GLY A 19 -64.48 22.35 -12.50
C GLY A 19 -63.34 21.37 -12.48
N CYS A 20 -62.49 21.39 -13.50
CA CYS A 20 -61.21 20.72 -13.49
C CYS A 20 -60.33 21.32 -12.36
N LEU A 21 -60.36 20.70 -11.19
CA LEU A 21 -59.28 20.84 -10.22
C LEU A 21 -58.22 19.84 -10.63
N GLY A 22 -57.16 20.36 -11.22
CA GLY A 22 -55.93 19.56 -11.42
C GLY A 22 -55.45 19.14 -10.03
N GLU A 23 -55.38 17.83 -9.79
CA GLU A 23 -54.60 17.28 -8.68
C GLU A 23 -53.16 17.77 -8.87
N GLU A 24 -52.70 18.67 -8.04
CA GLU A 24 -51.25 18.88 -7.90
C GLU A 24 -50.65 17.54 -7.46
N LYS A 25 -49.84 16.98 -8.37
CA LYS A 25 -49.00 15.88 -8.01
C LYS A 25 -48.15 16.32 -6.82
N PRO A 26 -48.10 15.53 -5.72
CA PRO A 26 -47.19 15.88 -4.63
C PRO A 26 -45.78 16.02 -5.21
N ALA A 27 -45.07 17.07 -4.81
CA ALA A 27 -43.67 17.25 -5.17
C ALA A 27 -42.91 15.93 -4.86
N PRO A 28 -42.03 15.48 -5.75
CA PRO A 28 -41.19 14.33 -5.43
C PRO A 28 -40.46 14.65 -4.11
N PRO A 29 -40.30 13.64 -3.23
CA PRO A 29 -39.49 13.83 -2.04
C PRO A 29 -38.12 14.41 -2.47
N PRO A 30 -37.51 15.29 -1.67
CA PRO A 30 -36.16 15.73 -1.95
C PRO A 30 -35.32 14.49 -2.19
N ALA A 31 -34.47 14.54 -3.23
CA ALA A 31 -33.52 13.47 -3.47
C ALA A 31 -32.77 13.27 -2.15
N GLU A 32 -32.78 12.07 -1.61
CA GLU A 32 -31.89 11.73 -0.51
C GLU A 32 -30.50 12.10 -0.99
N GLU A 33 -29.80 12.94 -0.23
CA GLU A 33 -28.38 13.15 -0.47
C GLU A 33 -27.72 11.77 -0.49
N PRO A 34 -26.88 11.45 -1.49
CA PRO A 34 -26.22 10.18 -1.52
C PRO A 34 -25.51 10.01 -0.17
N GLY A 35 -25.94 9.04 0.62
CA GLY A 35 -25.30 8.75 1.89
C GLY A 35 -23.83 8.42 1.65
N ILE A 36 -22.95 8.84 2.57
CA ILE A 36 -21.53 8.46 2.55
C ILE A 36 -21.46 6.93 2.50
N PRO A 37 -20.74 6.34 1.53
CA PRO A 37 -20.61 4.90 1.45
C PRO A 37 -20.08 4.30 2.76
N ASP A 38 -20.57 3.13 3.14
CA ASP A 38 -20.08 2.39 4.31
C ASP A 38 -18.54 2.16 4.18
N GLY A 39 -17.78 2.41 5.25
CA GLY A 39 -16.31 2.36 5.21
C GLY A 39 -15.63 3.57 4.57
N THR A 40 -16.30 4.73 4.51
CA THR A 40 -15.72 6.00 4.08
C THR A 40 -15.60 6.94 5.27
N PHE A 41 -14.41 7.53 5.46
CA PHE A 41 -14.10 8.42 6.57
C PHE A 41 -13.40 9.68 6.05
N VAL A 42 -13.65 10.81 6.67
CA VAL A 42 -12.86 12.03 6.50
C VAL A 42 -12.41 12.51 7.87
N THR A 43 -11.10 12.52 8.09
CA THR A 43 -10.53 12.75 9.42
C THR A 43 -9.47 13.85 9.43
N GLY A 44 -9.29 14.45 10.58
CA GLY A 44 -8.21 15.39 10.87
C GLY A 44 -6.93 14.67 11.35
N PRO A 45 -5.94 15.44 11.84
CA PRO A 45 -4.63 14.93 12.26
C PRO A 45 -4.64 14.07 13.54
N ASP A 46 -5.79 13.93 14.18
CA ASP A 46 -6.03 13.12 15.37
C ASP A 46 -6.88 11.86 15.09
N GLY A 47 -7.14 11.58 13.80
CA GLY A 47 -7.99 10.46 13.37
C GLY A 47 -9.48 10.66 13.61
N MET A 48 -9.89 11.84 14.13
CA MET A 48 -11.29 12.17 14.40
C MET A 48 -11.97 12.74 13.17
N ALA A 49 -13.27 12.44 13.03
CA ALA A 49 -14.07 12.93 11.90
C ALA A 49 -14.10 14.47 11.83
N VAL A 50 -13.96 15.00 10.61
CA VAL A 50 -14.10 16.43 10.30
C VAL A 50 -15.22 16.67 9.29
N GLU A 51 -15.79 17.89 9.31
CA GLU A 51 -16.85 18.28 8.36
C GLU A 51 -16.23 18.69 7.01
N GLU A 52 -15.88 17.69 6.21
CA GLU A 52 -15.42 17.88 4.83
C GLU A 52 -16.05 16.84 3.91
N THR A 53 -16.22 17.19 2.64
CA THR A 53 -16.78 16.26 1.64
C THR A 53 -15.75 15.19 1.29
N PRO A 54 -16.08 13.91 1.37
CA PRO A 54 -15.18 12.85 0.94
C PRO A 54 -14.73 13.02 -0.51
N LEU A 55 -13.45 12.71 -0.79
CA LEU A 55 -12.97 12.61 -2.16
C LEU A 55 -13.67 11.43 -2.88
N PRO A 56 -13.98 11.59 -4.19
CA PRO A 56 -14.67 10.56 -4.98
C PRO A 56 -13.68 9.46 -5.41
N LEU A 57 -13.14 8.72 -4.46
CA LEU A 57 -12.15 7.67 -4.72
C LEU A 57 -12.85 6.39 -5.21
N GLY A 58 -12.67 6.05 -6.48
CA GLY A 58 -13.20 4.83 -7.09
C GLY A 58 -12.08 3.83 -7.38
N PHE A 59 -12.00 2.74 -6.59
CA PHE A 59 -11.01 1.68 -6.80
C PHE A 59 -11.55 0.54 -7.66
N VAL A 60 -10.70 0.01 -8.52
CA VAL A 60 -10.97 -1.13 -9.41
C VAL A 60 -10.15 -2.32 -8.95
N PHE A 61 -10.78 -3.47 -8.84
CA PHE A 61 -10.16 -4.74 -8.47
C PHE A 61 -9.66 -5.50 -9.68
N SER A 62 -8.47 -6.09 -9.57
CA SER A 62 -7.90 -7.03 -10.53
C SER A 62 -7.30 -8.22 -9.79
N SER A 63 -7.69 -9.44 -10.16
CA SER A 63 -7.07 -10.65 -9.65
C SER A 63 -5.91 -11.08 -10.54
N VAL A 64 -4.73 -11.23 -9.95
CA VAL A 64 -3.54 -11.73 -10.67
C VAL A 64 -3.65 -13.24 -10.97
N GLY A 65 -4.40 -13.98 -10.13
CA GLY A 65 -4.68 -15.39 -10.35
C GLY A 65 -3.57 -16.37 -9.94
N GLU A 66 -2.45 -15.86 -9.41
CA GLU A 66 -1.31 -16.64 -8.90
C GLU A 66 -1.16 -16.46 -7.39
N ASP A 67 -0.31 -17.25 -6.75
CA ASP A 67 0.07 -17.06 -5.35
C ASP A 67 0.77 -15.70 -5.18
N GLY A 68 0.32 -14.89 -4.23
CA GLY A 68 0.73 -13.50 -4.11
C GLY A 68 1.12 -12.99 -2.73
N PRO A 69 1.58 -13.81 -1.77
CA PRO A 69 2.01 -13.28 -0.48
C PRO A 69 3.34 -12.50 -0.62
N GLU A 70 3.48 -11.45 0.19
CA GLU A 70 4.60 -10.50 0.11
C GLU A 70 4.79 -9.92 -1.30
N PRO A 71 3.74 -9.36 -1.91
CA PRO A 71 3.85 -8.86 -3.25
C PRO A 71 4.67 -7.58 -3.30
N SER A 72 5.30 -7.34 -4.46
CA SER A 72 5.77 -6.02 -4.86
C SER A 72 5.08 -5.62 -6.15
N ILE A 73 4.84 -4.33 -6.32
CA ILE A 73 4.19 -3.77 -7.51
C ILE A 73 5.05 -2.65 -8.10
N GLY A 74 5.02 -2.51 -9.42
CA GLY A 74 5.61 -1.37 -10.10
C GLY A 74 4.96 -1.17 -11.45
N ILE A 75 4.98 0.06 -11.95
CA ILE A 75 4.31 0.42 -13.19
C ILE A 75 5.33 1.13 -14.09
N THR A 76 5.53 0.61 -15.31
CA THR A 76 6.38 1.25 -16.31
C THR A 76 5.68 2.42 -16.98
N SER A 77 6.44 3.29 -17.63
CA SER A 77 5.89 4.42 -18.40
C SER A 77 5.00 3.97 -19.56
N SER A 78 5.14 2.72 -20.00
CA SER A 78 4.25 2.10 -20.98
C SER A 78 2.87 1.75 -20.40
N GLY A 79 2.68 1.86 -19.08
CA GLY A 79 1.46 1.47 -18.38
C GLY A 79 1.38 -0.03 -18.07
N CYS A 80 2.46 -0.78 -18.27
CA CYS A 80 2.51 -2.18 -17.86
C CYS A 80 2.70 -2.28 -16.34
N ILE A 81 1.83 -3.03 -15.70
CA ILE A 81 1.85 -3.32 -14.27
C ILE A 81 2.64 -4.61 -14.05
N PHE A 82 3.61 -4.57 -13.15
CA PHE A 82 4.35 -5.74 -12.71
C PHE A 82 3.97 -6.08 -11.28
N PHE A 83 3.52 -7.32 -11.08
CA PHE A 83 3.24 -7.91 -9.76
C PHE A 83 4.24 -9.03 -9.53
N ILE A 84 5.06 -8.90 -8.49
CA ILE A 84 6.13 -9.84 -8.19
C ILE A 84 5.86 -10.44 -6.82
N ALA A 85 5.72 -11.76 -6.77
CA ALA A 85 5.50 -12.50 -5.54
C ALA A 85 6.07 -13.90 -5.66
N LEU A 86 6.69 -14.40 -4.60
CA LEU A 86 7.39 -15.69 -4.58
C LEU A 86 8.35 -15.81 -5.79
N GLU A 87 8.20 -16.88 -6.59
CA GLU A 87 9.02 -17.11 -7.78
C GLU A 87 8.47 -16.53 -9.08
N LYS A 88 7.38 -15.76 -9.01
CA LYS A 88 6.64 -15.28 -10.18
C LYS A 88 6.80 -13.78 -10.39
N VAL A 89 6.97 -13.42 -11.67
CA VAL A 89 6.81 -12.07 -12.17
C VAL A 89 5.61 -12.07 -13.11
N MET A 90 4.53 -11.48 -12.68
CA MET A 90 3.29 -11.34 -13.46
C MET A 90 3.22 -9.95 -14.05
N ARG A 91 2.87 -9.85 -15.34
CA ARG A 91 2.71 -8.59 -16.05
C ARG A 91 1.29 -8.42 -16.59
N SER A 92 0.76 -7.21 -16.50
CA SER A 92 -0.45 -6.79 -17.20
C SER A 92 -0.17 -5.48 -17.94
N CYS A 93 -0.44 -5.42 -19.24
CA CYS A 93 -0.33 -4.20 -20.05
C CYS A 93 -1.71 -3.73 -20.56
N ASP A 94 -2.78 -4.19 -19.93
CA ASP A 94 -4.18 -3.88 -20.23
C ASP A 94 -4.97 -3.47 -18.98
N HIS A 95 -4.31 -2.74 -18.09
CA HIS A 95 -4.88 -2.22 -16.85
C HIS A 95 -5.42 -3.30 -15.89
N GLY A 96 -4.77 -4.47 -15.88
CA GLY A 96 -5.15 -5.57 -15.00
C GLY A 96 -6.30 -6.44 -15.53
N GLU A 97 -6.72 -6.28 -16.78
CA GLU A 97 -7.73 -7.17 -17.37
C GLU A 97 -7.19 -8.58 -17.59
N THR A 98 -5.92 -8.68 -18.04
CA THR A 98 -5.24 -9.98 -18.19
C THR A 98 -3.82 -9.92 -17.60
N TRP A 99 -3.36 -11.07 -17.13
CA TRP A 99 -2.04 -11.24 -16.55
C TRP A 99 -1.28 -12.37 -17.24
N GLU A 100 0.00 -12.15 -17.48
CA GLU A 100 0.91 -13.16 -18.05
C GLU A 100 2.14 -13.35 -17.20
N ASP A 101 2.63 -14.59 -17.13
CA ASP A 101 3.88 -14.93 -16.46
C ASP A 101 5.06 -14.59 -17.37
N VAL A 102 5.83 -13.59 -17.00
CA VAL A 102 7.04 -13.12 -17.70
C VAL A 102 8.32 -13.42 -16.94
N THR A 103 8.26 -14.37 -16.01
CA THR A 103 9.42 -14.78 -15.21
C THR A 103 10.52 -15.33 -16.09
N GLY A 104 11.71 -14.71 -16.09
CA GLY A 104 12.87 -15.22 -16.80
C GLY A 104 13.33 -16.57 -16.22
N PRO A 105 13.64 -17.58 -17.05
CA PRO A 105 14.07 -18.88 -16.55
C PRO A 105 15.36 -18.83 -15.71
N GLU A 106 16.22 -17.87 -15.96
CA GLU A 106 17.43 -17.58 -15.16
C GLU A 106 17.15 -16.83 -13.87
N CYS A 107 15.92 -16.35 -13.69
CA CYS A 107 15.48 -15.52 -12.57
C CYS A 107 14.31 -16.13 -11.80
N SER A 108 14.02 -17.41 -12.05
CA SER A 108 12.97 -18.16 -11.39
C SER A 108 13.58 -19.13 -10.38
N PHE A 109 13.71 -18.66 -9.14
CA PHE A 109 14.18 -19.48 -8.03
C PHE A 109 13.09 -19.58 -6.98
N THR A 110 12.98 -20.75 -6.35
CA THR A 110 12.09 -20.90 -5.21
C THR A 110 12.62 -20.07 -4.05
N THR A 111 11.91 -19.04 -3.69
CA THR A 111 12.24 -18.12 -2.60
C THR A 111 11.03 -17.92 -1.70
N SER A 112 11.29 -17.55 -0.44
CA SER A 112 10.26 -17.12 0.50
C SER A 112 10.19 -15.58 0.64
N ASP A 113 11.19 -14.86 0.14
CA ASP A 113 11.28 -13.40 0.23
C ASP A 113 11.67 -12.84 -1.15
N PRO A 114 10.72 -12.70 -2.06
CA PRO A 114 10.94 -11.98 -3.32
C PRO A 114 10.91 -10.47 -3.05
N TYR A 115 11.48 -9.71 -3.97
CA TYR A 115 11.24 -8.26 -4.03
C TYR A 115 11.31 -7.77 -5.47
N GLY A 116 10.35 -6.95 -5.86
CA GLY A 116 10.30 -6.29 -7.15
C GLY A 116 10.42 -4.79 -7.04
N TRP A 117 10.98 -4.17 -8.06
CA TRP A 117 11.05 -2.73 -8.19
C TRP A 117 11.03 -2.33 -9.66
N VAL A 118 10.26 -1.32 -10.01
CA VAL A 118 10.33 -0.68 -11.33
C VAL A 118 10.97 0.69 -11.15
N ASP A 119 12.10 0.90 -11.83
CA ASP A 119 12.77 2.20 -11.81
C ASP A 119 11.89 3.23 -12.56
N PRO A 120 11.40 4.28 -11.88
CA PRO A 120 10.45 5.22 -12.49
C PRO A 120 11.09 6.08 -13.60
N GLU A 121 12.43 6.17 -13.67
CA GLU A 121 13.12 6.98 -14.67
C GLU A 121 13.49 6.19 -15.92
N THR A 122 13.87 4.92 -15.76
CA THR A 122 14.41 4.11 -16.86
C THR A 122 13.47 3.00 -17.33
N ASP A 123 12.39 2.73 -16.59
CA ASP A 123 11.48 1.58 -16.79
C ASP A 123 12.16 0.21 -16.60
N ARG A 124 13.37 0.17 -16.01
CA ARG A 124 13.99 -1.11 -15.66
C ARG A 124 13.21 -1.81 -14.57
N VAL A 125 12.81 -3.05 -14.84
CA VAL A 125 12.12 -3.92 -13.88
C VAL A 125 13.14 -4.79 -13.19
N PHE A 126 13.23 -4.70 -11.87
CA PHE A 126 14.05 -5.58 -11.04
C PHE A 126 13.20 -6.69 -10.43
N ASN A 127 13.74 -7.89 -10.43
CA ASN A 127 13.23 -9.06 -9.70
C ASN A 127 14.35 -9.62 -8.84
N VAL A 128 14.23 -9.49 -7.53
CA VAL A 128 15.24 -9.94 -6.57
C VAL A 128 14.72 -11.18 -5.87
N GLN A 129 15.49 -12.26 -5.94
CA GLN A 129 15.15 -13.57 -5.37
C GLN A 129 16.16 -13.93 -4.27
N MET A 130 15.68 -14.09 -3.05
CA MET A 130 16.52 -14.54 -1.94
C MET A 130 16.68 -16.06 -1.98
N MET A 131 17.91 -16.52 -1.90
CA MET A 131 18.27 -17.94 -2.02
C MET A 131 18.82 -18.49 -0.71
N GLY A 132 18.03 -19.30 -0.03
CA GLY A 132 18.47 -20.07 1.14
C GLY A 132 18.91 -19.23 2.34
N LEU A 133 18.45 -17.98 2.46
CA LEU A 133 18.88 -17.02 3.48
C LEU A 133 20.39 -16.67 3.44
N GLU A 134 21.08 -16.95 2.34
CA GLU A 134 22.54 -16.73 2.23
C GLU A 134 22.94 -15.76 1.13
N THR A 135 22.20 -15.78 0.00
CA THR A 135 22.53 -14.96 -1.16
C THR A 135 21.27 -14.47 -1.84
N SER A 136 21.39 -13.45 -2.66
CA SER A 136 20.30 -12.97 -3.51
C SER A 136 20.69 -13.11 -4.98
N TRP A 137 19.70 -13.42 -5.80
CA TRP A 137 19.81 -13.35 -7.24
C TRP A 137 19.09 -12.10 -7.69
N ILE A 138 19.84 -11.14 -8.24
CA ILE A 138 19.28 -9.87 -8.68
C ILE A 138 19.15 -9.91 -10.18
N CYS A 139 17.92 -9.87 -10.65
CA CYS A 139 17.57 -9.86 -12.06
C CYS A 139 17.00 -8.51 -12.47
N TRP A 140 17.18 -8.16 -13.73
CA TRP A 140 16.52 -7.01 -14.33
C TRP A 140 16.14 -7.25 -15.78
N SER A 141 15.13 -6.51 -16.22
CA SER A 141 14.65 -6.44 -17.58
C SER A 141 14.56 -4.98 -18.02
N ASP A 142 15.02 -4.69 -19.25
CA ASP A 142 14.92 -3.38 -19.89
C ASP A 142 13.90 -3.37 -21.04
N ASP A 143 13.08 -4.43 -21.17
CA ASP A 143 12.15 -4.66 -22.26
C ASP A 143 10.79 -5.20 -21.78
N ASP A 144 10.27 -4.60 -20.69
CA ASP A 144 8.99 -4.96 -20.10
C ASP A 144 8.87 -6.47 -19.74
N GLY A 145 9.98 -7.11 -19.33
CA GLY A 145 9.99 -8.50 -18.88
C GLY A 145 10.13 -9.54 -20.00
N GLU A 146 10.38 -9.13 -21.26
CA GLU A 146 10.58 -10.08 -22.38
C GLU A 146 11.92 -10.82 -22.26
N THR A 147 12.97 -10.12 -21.83
CA THR A 147 14.27 -10.74 -21.52
C THR A 147 14.82 -10.29 -20.18
N TRP A 148 15.56 -11.18 -19.52
CA TRP A 148 16.10 -10.96 -18.19
C TRP A 148 17.60 -11.18 -18.18
N ILE A 149 18.29 -10.38 -17.38
CA ILE A 149 19.70 -10.58 -17.02
C ILE A 149 19.77 -10.75 -15.52
N GLY A 150 20.51 -11.72 -15.02
CA GLY A 150 20.60 -12.00 -13.60
C GLY A 150 22.02 -12.19 -13.12
N ASN A 151 22.33 -11.65 -11.95
CA ASN A 151 23.60 -11.80 -11.25
C ASN A 151 23.39 -12.20 -9.80
N PRO A 152 24.22 -13.12 -9.25
CA PRO A 152 24.21 -13.38 -7.83
C PRO A 152 24.85 -12.21 -7.06
N HIS A 153 24.23 -11.87 -5.93
CA HIS A 153 24.83 -11.01 -4.93
C HIS A 153 25.16 -11.85 -3.70
N ASP A 154 26.45 -12.05 -3.42
CA ASP A 154 26.92 -12.80 -2.24
C ASP A 154 26.82 -11.92 -0.99
N SER A 155 26.00 -12.35 -0.03
CA SER A 155 25.88 -11.68 1.27
C SER A 155 27.11 -11.85 2.18
N GLY A 156 28.16 -12.54 1.72
CA GLY A 156 29.39 -12.79 2.47
C GLY A 156 29.21 -13.91 3.50
N THR A 157 30.12 -13.93 4.51
CA THR A 157 30.21 -15.03 5.48
C THR A 157 29.21 -14.96 6.65
N THR A 158 28.43 -13.89 6.76
CA THR A 158 27.42 -13.75 7.81
C THR A 158 26.09 -14.26 7.28
N PRO A 159 25.53 -15.34 7.87
CA PRO A 159 24.26 -15.90 7.41
C PRO A 159 23.09 -14.94 7.71
N ILE A 160 21.99 -15.24 7.06
CA ILE A 160 20.71 -14.56 6.99
C ILE A 160 20.80 -13.32 6.10
N ASN A 161 20.16 -13.47 4.95
CA ASN A 161 19.80 -12.43 4.04
C ASN A 161 18.26 -12.49 3.97
N ASP A 162 17.59 -11.55 4.62
CA ASP A 162 16.16 -11.58 4.90
C ASP A 162 15.56 -10.18 4.73
N HIS A 163 14.28 -10.05 4.43
CA HIS A 163 13.63 -8.76 4.17
C HIS A 163 14.42 -7.89 3.17
N ILE A 164 14.66 -8.45 2.00
CA ILE A 164 15.40 -7.77 0.94
C ILE A 164 14.59 -6.62 0.35
N LYS A 165 15.25 -5.48 0.10
CA LYS A 165 14.65 -4.28 -0.50
C LYS A 165 15.60 -3.68 -1.52
N LEU A 166 15.05 -3.13 -2.61
CA LEU A 166 15.79 -2.44 -3.64
C LEU A 166 15.07 -1.14 -4.01
N ALA A 167 15.82 -0.10 -4.27
CA ALA A 167 15.32 1.16 -4.82
C ALA A 167 16.33 1.77 -5.77
N THR A 168 15.87 2.67 -6.61
CA THR A 168 16.69 3.48 -7.51
C THR A 168 16.49 4.96 -7.21
N GLY A 169 17.47 5.78 -7.53
CA GLY A 169 17.36 7.21 -7.37
C GLY A 169 18.50 7.99 -8.00
N PRO A 170 18.37 9.31 -8.11
CA PRO A 170 19.35 10.14 -8.78
C PRO A 170 20.69 10.17 -8.03
N TRP A 171 21.76 10.38 -8.79
CA TRP A 171 23.09 10.60 -8.24
C TRP A 171 23.19 11.98 -7.59
N THR A 172 23.61 12.04 -6.34
CA THR A 172 23.95 13.30 -5.68
C THR A 172 25.33 13.79 -6.09
N SER A 173 25.59 15.08 -5.91
CA SER A 173 26.93 15.64 -6.07
C SER A 173 27.89 15.33 -4.89
N SER A 174 27.34 14.77 -3.81
CA SER A 174 28.05 14.36 -2.59
C SER A 174 28.60 12.94 -2.70
N GLY A 175 29.50 12.56 -1.79
CA GLY A 175 29.98 11.20 -1.64
C GLY A 175 30.81 10.69 -2.83
N TYR A 176 30.20 9.96 -3.71
CA TYR A 176 30.84 9.32 -4.86
C TYR A 176 31.07 10.23 -6.07
N GLY A 177 30.95 11.53 -5.96
CA GLY A 177 30.94 12.58 -6.98
C GLY A 177 31.59 12.31 -8.35
N ASN A 178 32.83 11.83 -8.40
CA ASN A 178 33.49 11.49 -9.67
C ASN A 178 33.06 10.09 -10.19
N VAL A 179 32.71 9.18 -9.30
CA VAL A 179 32.28 7.83 -9.67
C VAL A 179 30.86 7.91 -10.27
N GLY A 180 29.99 8.70 -9.66
CA GLY A 180 28.64 8.94 -10.19
C GLY A 180 28.64 9.48 -11.63
N GLN A 181 29.58 10.36 -12.00
CA GLN A 181 29.72 10.84 -13.38
C GLN A 181 30.11 9.75 -14.37
N PHE A 182 30.88 8.76 -13.95
CA PHE A 182 31.21 7.60 -14.78
C PHE A 182 30.03 6.63 -14.86
N SER A 183 29.33 6.43 -13.75
CA SER A 183 28.21 5.51 -13.65
C SER A 183 27.01 5.98 -14.45
N GLN A 184 26.73 7.28 -14.51
CA GLN A 184 25.71 7.89 -15.37
C GLN A 184 25.88 7.57 -16.86
N SER A 185 27.08 7.14 -17.28
CA SER A 185 27.29 6.66 -18.67
C SER A 185 26.88 5.21 -18.89
N VAL A 186 26.64 4.46 -17.82
CA VAL A 186 26.25 3.04 -17.83
C VAL A 186 24.79 2.89 -17.45
N TYR A 187 24.39 3.57 -16.39
CA TYR A 187 23.01 3.62 -15.88
C TYR A 187 22.77 4.97 -15.20
N ASP A 188 21.64 5.60 -15.49
CA ASP A 188 21.37 6.98 -15.09
C ASP A 188 21.06 7.13 -13.60
N GLN A 189 20.67 6.04 -12.92
CA GLN A 189 20.32 6.04 -11.50
C GLN A 189 21.34 5.26 -10.65
N ALA A 190 21.46 5.64 -9.38
CA ALA A 190 22.04 4.78 -8.36
C ALA A 190 21.05 3.66 -8.03
N VAL A 191 21.52 2.43 -7.83
CA VAL A 191 20.69 1.32 -7.37
C VAL A 191 21.13 0.92 -5.97
N TYR A 192 20.21 0.95 -5.03
CA TYR A 192 20.44 0.60 -3.64
C TYR A 192 19.81 -0.74 -3.35
N TYR A 193 20.55 -1.61 -2.67
CA TYR A 193 20.09 -2.91 -2.24
C TYR A 193 20.36 -3.10 -0.76
N CYS A 194 19.30 -3.29 0.03
CA CYS A 194 19.38 -3.45 1.47
C CYS A 194 18.74 -4.77 1.92
N TYR A 195 19.27 -5.34 3.00
CA TYR A 195 18.76 -6.56 3.59
C TYR A 195 19.19 -6.72 5.06
N ASN A 196 18.48 -7.57 5.77
CA ASN A 196 18.85 -7.97 7.12
C ASN A 196 19.96 -9.01 7.14
N LYS A 197 20.84 -8.86 8.11
CA LYS A 197 21.68 -9.95 8.63
C LYS A 197 21.43 -10.13 10.12
N LEU A 198 21.92 -11.23 10.70
CA LEU A 198 21.87 -11.45 12.16
C LEU A 198 22.40 -10.30 13.00
N VAL A 199 23.23 -9.43 12.43
CA VAL A 199 23.93 -8.35 13.13
C VAL A 199 23.39 -6.96 12.80
N GLY A 200 22.34 -6.85 11.98
CA GLY A 200 21.71 -5.57 11.63
C GLY A 200 21.38 -5.43 10.15
N ILE A 201 21.13 -4.21 9.71
CA ILE A 201 20.81 -3.86 8.33
C ILE A 201 22.10 -3.58 7.57
N PHE A 202 22.18 -4.14 6.37
CA PHE A 202 23.26 -3.90 5.41
C PHE A 202 22.68 -3.31 4.15
N CYS A 203 23.32 -2.28 3.63
CA CYS A 203 22.97 -1.65 2.36
C CYS A 203 24.19 -1.54 1.46
N PHE A 204 23.95 -1.69 0.17
CA PHE A 204 24.97 -1.63 -0.87
C PHE A 204 24.46 -0.77 -2.02
N THR A 205 25.39 -0.07 -2.67
CA THR A 205 25.09 0.78 -3.83
C THR A 205 25.74 0.19 -5.08
N SER A 206 24.95 0.05 -6.12
CA SER A 206 25.42 -0.32 -7.46
C SER A 206 25.63 0.94 -8.30
N PHE A 207 26.73 0.94 -9.05
CA PHE A 207 27.12 2.00 -9.99
C PHE A 207 26.89 1.63 -11.45
N ASP A 208 26.37 0.43 -11.71
CA ASP A 208 26.22 -0.14 -13.04
C ASP A 208 24.82 -0.74 -13.27
N GLY A 209 23.82 -0.16 -12.61
CA GLY A 209 22.42 -0.51 -12.81
C GLY A 209 22.01 -1.85 -12.21
N GLY A 210 22.65 -2.29 -11.14
CA GLY A 210 22.34 -3.53 -10.43
C GLY A 210 23.22 -4.72 -10.86
N ALA A 211 24.17 -4.52 -11.79
CA ALA A 211 25.04 -5.61 -12.24
C ALA A 211 26.07 -6.01 -11.16
N THR A 212 26.61 -5.02 -10.42
CA THR A 212 27.49 -5.25 -9.25
C THR A 212 27.15 -4.32 -8.10
N PHE A 213 27.43 -4.76 -6.86
CA PHE A 213 27.19 -4.01 -5.62
C PHE A 213 28.47 -4.02 -4.77
N ASP A 214 29.38 -3.13 -5.08
CA ASP A 214 30.72 -3.12 -4.48
C ASP A 214 30.87 -2.16 -3.29
N ALA A 215 30.01 -1.15 -3.21
CA ALA A 215 30.07 -0.13 -2.16
C ALA A 215 28.95 -0.34 -1.15
N GLY A 216 29.30 -0.48 0.14
CA GLY A 216 28.31 -0.62 1.18
C GLY A 216 28.81 -1.34 2.41
N GLY A 217 27.89 -1.62 3.31
CA GLY A 217 28.14 -2.29 4.57
C GLY A 217 27.00 -2.20 5.55
N GLN A 218 27.32 -2.45 6.82
CA GLN A 218 26.34 -2.34 7.90
C GLN A 218 26.01 -0.87 8.16
N ILE A 219 24.72 -0.53 8.02
CA ILE A 219 24.20 0.83 8.24
C ILE A 219 23.49 0.97 9.60
N PHE A 220 23.02 -0.13 10.16
CA PHE A 220 22.32 -0.15 11.44
C PHE A 220 22.67 -1.43 12.21
N GLY A 221 22.97 -1.30 13.50
CA GLY A 221 23.36 -2.42 14.35
C GLY A 221 22.24 -2.97 15.21
N LEU A 222 22.40 -4.21 15.70
CA LEU A 222 21.48 -4.86 16.66
C LEU A 222 21.48 -4.24 18.07
N ALA A 223 21.94 -3.02 18.27
CA ALA A 223 22.01 -2.41 19.60
C ALA A 223 20.67 -2.34 20.33
N THR A 224 19.58 -2.52 19.60
CA THR A 224 18.22 -2.72 20.10
C THR A 224 17.76 -4.13 19.77
N ALA A 225 17.14 -4.82 20.70
CA ALA A 225 16.85 -6.26 20.68
C ALA A 225 15.99 -6.78 19.49
N ASN A 226 15.58 -5.92 18.58
CA ASN A 226 14.74 -6.23 17.41
C ASN A 226 15.20 -5.49 16.13
N GLY A 227 16.39 -4.91 16.09
CA GLY A 227 16.88 -4.15 14.94
C GLY A 227 17.02 -5.00 13.69
N GLY A 228 16.33 -4.64 12.64
CA GLY A 228 16.38 -5.25 11.33
C GLY A 228 15.64 -4.39 10.30
N LEU A 229 15.81 -4.68 9.02
CA LEU A 229 15.01 -4.08 7.96
C LEU A 229 13.61 -4.70 8.01
N HIS A 230 12.58 -3.88 7.99
CA HIS A 230 11.21 -4.36 7.97
C HIS A 230 10.33 -3.54 7.03
N GLY A 231 10.73 -2.34 6.72
CA GLY A 231 10.07 -1.45 5.79
C GLY A 231 10.88 -1.18 4.53
N ALA A 232 10.50 -0.13 3.82
CA ALA A 232 11.08 0.24 2.53
C ALA A 232 12.49 0.80 2.60
N ILE A 233 13.09 0.83 1.44
CA ILE A 233 14.12 1.78 1.06
C ILE A 233 13.54 2.72 0.00
N THR A 234 13.74 4.01 0.15
CA THR A 234 13.20 5.04 -0.76
C THR A 234 14.28 6.06 -1.07
N SER A 235 14.35 6.52 -2.31
CA SER A 235 15.21 7.61 -2.73
C SER A 235 14.39 8.80 -3.17
N ALA A 236 14.72 9.97 -2.63
CA ALA A 236 14.06 11.23 -2.98
C ALA A 236 14.60 11.81 -4.30
N PRO A 237 13.89 12.74 -4.95
CA PRO A 237 14.35 13.44 -6.16
C PRO A 237 15.66 14.20 -5.99
N ASP A 238 16.04 14.60 -4.78
CA ASP A 238 17.34 15.23 -4.49
C ASP A 238 18.48 14.22 -4.28
N GLY A 239 18.17 12.91 -4.31
CA GLY A 239 19.11 11.81 -4.10
C GLY A 239 19.30 11.38 -2.65
N THR A 240 18.57 11.98 -1.71
CA THR A 240 18.54 11.50 -0.32
C THR A 240 17.88 10.12 -0.23
N VAL A 241 18.49 9.21 0.49
CA VAL A 241 18.04 7.83 0.65
C VAL A 241 17.57 7.59 2.08
N TYR A 242 16.44 6.93 2.22
CA TYR A 242 15.78 6.61 3.49
C TYR A 242 15.64 5.11 3.64
N VAL A 243 15.90 4.60 4.84
CA VAL A 243 15.69 3.20 5.22
C VAL A 243 14.97 3.14 6.55
N THR A 244 13.92 2.33 6.65
CA THR A 244 13.13 2.18 7.87
C THR A 244 13.52 0.90 8.62
N PRO A 245 14.19 1.03 9.79
CA PRO A 245 14.54 -0.11 10.61
C PRO A 245 13.36 -0.60 11.46
N ARG A 246 13.40 -1.85 11.84
CA ARG A 246 12.50 -2.43 12.83
C ARG A 246 12.99 -2.10 14.24
N VAL A 247 12.38 -1.12 14.89
CA VAL A 247 12.77 -0.62 16.22
C VAL A 247 11.55 -0.23 17.07
N GLU A 248 11.77 -0.03 18.38
CA GLU A 248 10.75 0.37 19.33
C GLU A 248 10.42 1.87 19.30
N THR A 249 11.29 2.70 18.72
CA THR A 249 11.05 4.13 18.52
C THR A 249 10.98 4.41 17.02
N PRO A 250 10.03 5.19 16.52
CA PRO A 250 9.97 5.54 15.11
C PRO A 250 11.30 6.14 14.65
N THR A 251 11.95 5.49 13.70
CA THR A 251 13.31 5.81 13.28
C THR A 251 13.42 5.68 11.77
N VAL A 252 14.13 6.61 11.17
CA VAL A 252 14.56 6.56 9.77
C VAL A 252 16.09 6.68 9.73
N ILE A 253 16.72 5.92 8.88
CA ILE A 253 18.16 5.99 8.60
C ILE A 253 18.30 6.72 7.26
N VAL A 254 19.09 7.79 7.23
CA VAL A 254 19.17 8.73 6.12
C VAL A 254 20.59 8.77 5.58
N SER A 255 20.73 8.81 4.24
CA SER A 255 21.97 9.09 3.54
C SER A 255 21.76 10.16 2.47
N ASP A 256 22.62 11.20 2.46
CA ASP A 256 22.63 12.29 1.48
C ASP A 256 23.82 12.21 0.50
N ASP A 257 24.55 11.08 0.53
CA ASP A 257 25.79 10.88 -0.21
C ASP A 257 25.84 9.54 -0.98
N ASN A 258 24.68 9.07 -1.46
CA ASN A 258 24.49 7.83 -2.20
C ASN A 258 24.91 6.56 -1.41
N GLY A 259 24.63 6.52 -0.12
CA GLY A 259 24.87 5.36 0.72
C GLY A 259 26.28 5.23 1.28
N LEU A 260 27.12 6.28 1.16
CA LEU A 260 28.46 6.26 1.72
C LEU A 260 28.47 6.45 3.25
N THR A 261 27.62 7.38 3.75
CA THR A 261 27.42 7.61 5.18
C THR A 261 25.93 7.62 5.52
N TRP A 262 25.61 7.21 6.74
CA TRP A 262 24.24 7.04 7.19
C TRP A 262 24.03 7.64 8.59
N PHE A 263 22.88 8.26 8.80
CA PHE A 263 22.51 8.93 10.04
C PHE A 263 21.13 8.48 10.52
N GLU A 264 21.01 8.18 11.81
CA GLU A 264 19.73 7.85 12.43
C GLU A 264 18.96 9.12 12.78
N ARG A 265 17.63 9.12 12.56
CA ARG A 265 16.69 10.17 12.94
C ARG A 265 15.50 9.54 13.65
N THR A 266 15.23 9.97 14.88
CA THR A 266 14.10 9.50 15.69
C THR A 266 13.03 10.56 15.78
N MET A 267 11.76 10.13 15.89
CA MET A 267 10.58 10.99 15.92
C MET A 267 9.44 10.31 16.68
N GLY A 268 8.32 11.03 16.88
CA GLY A 268 7.05 10.40 17.25
C GLY A 268 7.02 9.67 18.59
N GLU A 269 7.82 10.08 19.57
CA GLU A 269 7.82 9.48 20.92
C GLU A 269 6.52 9.75 21.71
N ASP A 270 5.65 10.63 21.20
CA ASP A 270 4.42 11.09 21.86
C ASP A 270 3.27 10.07 21.82
N VAL A 271 3.32 9.08 20.92
CA VAL A 271 2.25 8.08 20.71
C VAL A 271 2.61 6.67 21.20
N GLY A 272 3.64 6.55 22.04
CA GLY A 272 4.08 5.27 22.59
C GLY A 272 4.93 4.45 21.62
N THR A 273 5.21 3.23 22.00
CA THR A 273 6.12 2.35 21.26
C THR A 273 5.45 1.80 20.01
N PRO A 274 6.05 1.99 18.81
CA PRO A 274 5.59 1.34 17.61
C PRO A 274 5.54 -0.18 17.75
N TYR A 275 4.68 -0.80 16.96
CA TYR A 275 4.65 -2.25 16.87
C TYR A 275 5.71 -2.74 15.88
N PRO A 276 6.86 -3.22 16.36
CA PRO A 276 8.00 -3.51 15.50
C PRO A 276 7.79 -4.71 14.55
N ARG A 277 6.68 -5.42 14.70
CA ARG A 277 6.27 -6.52 13.81
C ARG A 277 5.39 -6.04 12.66
N LYS A 278 5.05 -4.76 12.65
CA LYS A 278 4.31 -4.11 11.58
C LYS A 278 5.26 -3.18 10.84
N ASN A 279 5.06 -3.07 9.56
CA ASN A 279 5.93 -2.28 8.71
C ASN A 279 5.90 -0.82 9.14
N SER A 280 7.03 -0.17 9.02
CA SER A 280 7.13 1.27 8.93
C SER A 280 7.73 1.62 7.59
N GLU A 281 7.18 2.64 6.94
CA GLU A 281 7.52 3.00 5.57
C GLU A 281 7.83 4.49 5.47
N VAL A 282 8.60 4.85 4.45
CA VAL A 282 8.86 6.24 4.11
C VAL A 282 8.64 6.47 2.62
N ALA A 283 7.91 7.53 2.30
CA ALA A 283 7.77 8.02 0.94
C ALA A 283 8.31 9.44 0.82
N THR A 284 8.61 9.85 -0.40
CA THR A 284 9.06 11.21 -0.69
C THR A 284 8.28 11.79 -1.86
N ASP A 285 7.93 13.07 -1.77
CA ASP A 285 7.23 13.77 -2.84
C ASP A 285 8.19 14.38 -3.89
N SER A 286 7.64 14.96 -4.93
CA SER A 286 8.39 15.56 -6.05
C SER A 286 9.30 16.72 -5.66
N GLN A 287 9.22 17.24 -4.43
CA GLN A 287 10.10 18.27 -3.87
C GLN A 287 11.01 17.74 -2.74
N SER A 288 11.11 16.42 -2.60
CA SER A 288 11.93 15.74 -1.59
C SER A 288 11.49 15.97 -0.14
N ASN A 289 10.21 16.37 0.09
CA ASN A 289 9.66 16.24 1.43
C ASN A 289 9.43 14.76 1.73
N ALA A 290 9.68 14.34 2.96
CA ALA A 290 9.60 12.95 3.36
C ALA A 290 8.48 12.72 4.39
N TYR A 291 7.79 11.58 4.25
CA TYR A 291 6.67 11.15 5.08
C TYR A 291 6.97 9.76 5.63
N HIS A 292 7.24 9.66 6.93
CA HIS A 292 7.45 8.37 7.60
C HIS A 292 6.17 7.95 8.31
N ILE A 293 5.71 6.73 8.03
CA ILE A 293 4.54 6.14 8.68
C ILE A 293 4.91 4.90 9.49
N TRP A 294 4.13 4.62 10.54
CA TRP A 294 4.25 3.41 11.34
C TRP A 294 2.91 3.04 11.99
N ALA A 295 2.74 1.76 12.33
CA ALA A 295 1.64 1.32 13.18
C ALA A 295 2.05 1.42 14.65
N GLY A 296 1.14 1.92 15.48
CA GLY A 296 1.36 2.08 16.91
C GLY A 296 0.06 1.93 17.71
N PRO A 297 0.11 2.06 19.05
CA PRO A 297 -1.08 2.04 19.90
C PRO A 297 -2.09 3.09 19.42
N GLY A 298 -3.36 2.73 19.36
CA GLY A 298 -4.45 3.65 19.06
C GLY A 298 -4.52 4.83 20.03
N GLY A 299 -5.39 5.80 19.73
CA GLY A 299 -5.51 7.06 20.47
C GLY A 299 -5.49 6.92 21.99
N PRO A 300 -5.34 8.02 22.73
CA PRO A 300 -5.26 7.97 24.18
C PRO A 300 -6.55 7.44 24.79
N ASP A 301 -6.44 6.73 25.91
CA ASP A 301 -7.57 6.37 26.74
C ASP A 301 -8.21 7.60 27.41
N GLU A 302 -9.26 7.38 28.23
CA GLU A 302 -9.94 8.46 28.96
C GLU A 302 -9.00 9.26 29.90
N GLU A 303 -7.85 8.69 30.28
CA GLU A 303 -6.82 9.32 31.08
C GLU A 303 -5.74 10.03 30.24
N GLY A 304 -5.81 9.95 28.90
CA GLY A 304 -4.85 10.56 27.99
C GLY A 304 -3.58 9.74 27.78
N VAL A 305 -3.63 8.44 28.01
CA VAL A 305 -2.49 7.53 27.86
C VAL A 305 -2.68 6.65 26.64
N HIS A 306 -1.72 6.64 25.72
CA HIS A 306 -1.64 5.69 24.63
C HIS A 306 -1.17 4.34 25.19
N ASN A 307 -2.06 3.37 25.30
CA ASN A 307 -1.78 2.10 25.96
C ASN A 307 -2.24 0.85 25.16
N GLY A 308 -2.69 1.05 23.93
CA GLY A 308 -3.18 -0.03 23.07
C GLY A 308 -4.60 -0.53 23.39
N TYR A 309 -5.23 -0.08 24.47
CA TYR A 309 -6.61 -0.49 24.78
C TYR A 309 -7.63 0.03 23.78
N ASN A 310 -7.32 1.12 23.07
CA ASN A 310 -8.15 1.69 22.00
C ASN A 310 -7.78 1.14 20.61
N GLY A 311 -7.11 -0.02 20.58
CA GLY A 311 -6.71 -0.64 19.33
C GLY A 311 -5.37 -0.14 18.82
N GLU A 312 -5.27 -0.03 17.53
CA GLU A 312 -4.07 0.38 16.79
C GLU A 312 -4.41 1.48 15.80
N ALA A 313 -3.41 2.27 15.45
CA ALA A 313 -3.53 3.32 14.45
C ALA A 313 -2.28 3.41 13.58
N VAL A 314 -2.42 4.03 12.41
CA VAL A 314 -1.30 4.46 11.56
C VAL A 314 -0.97 5.90 11.90
N TYR A 315 0.29 6.15 12.21
CA TYR A 315 0.83 7.47 12.50
C TYR A 315 1.81 7.92 11.42
N MET A 316 2.02 9.23 11.32
CA MET A 316 2.94 9.86 10.40
C MET A 316 3.76 10.96 11.09
N SER A 317 5.02 11.09 10.68
CA SER A 317 5.86 12.26 10.89
C SER A 317 6.40 12.75 9.54
N ARG A 318 6.72 14.03 9.45
CA ARG A 318 7.12 14.70 8.20
C ARG A 318 8.47 15.37 8.36
N SER A 319 9.22 15.41 7.24
CA SER A 319 10.44 16.20 7.08
C SER A 319 10.34 17.03 5.80
N THR A 320 10.70 18.31 5.87
CA THR A 320 10.76 19.23 4.72
C THR A 320 12.15 19.76 4.45
N ASP A 321 13.16 19.08 5.00
CA ASP A 321 14.57 19.44 4.89
C ASP A 321 15.46 18.21 4.55
N SER A 322 14.95 17.35 3.65
CA SER A 322 15.65 16.15 3.16
C SER A 322 16.07 15.19 4.29
N GLY A 323 15.21 15.06 5.31
CA GLY A 323 15.43 14.13 6.42
C GLY A 323 16.37 14.62 7.52
N ASP A 324 16.87 15.86 7.46
CA ASP A 324 17.74 16.42 8.50
C ASP A 324 17.00 16.60 9.82
N SER A 325 15.75 17.03 9.78
CA SER A 325 14.87 17.10 10.94
C SER A 325 13.47 16.55 10.65
N TRP A 326 12.81 16.07 11.70
CA TRP A 326 11.47 15.47 11.64
C TRP A 326 10.56 16.10 12.69
N GLU A 327 9.28 16.24 12.34
CA GLU A 327 8.28 16.66 13.32
C GLU A 327 8.22 15.66 14.47
N GLN A 328 8.14 16.17 15.70
CA GLN A 328 8.11 15.34 16.91
C GLN A 328 6.68 15.01 17.35
N THR A 329 5.69 15.78 16.92
CA THR A 329 4.28 15.48 17.15
C THR A 329 3.77 14.60 16.02
N SER A 330 3.26 13.45 16.38
CA SER A 330 2.73 12.46 15.43
C SER A 330 1.35 12.85 14.96
N ILE A 331 1.08 12.58 13.69
CA ILE A 331 -0.23 12.75 13.06
C ILE A 331 -0.88 11.38 12.95
N GLN A 332 -2.09 11.20 13.48
CA GLN A 332 -2.85 9.97 13.26
C GLN A 332 -3.55 10.04 11.90
N ILE A 333 -3.22 9.12 11.00
CA ILE A 333 -3.77 9.04 9.65
C ILE A 333 -5.05 8.21 9.62
N SER A 334 -5.00 7.01 10.23
CA SER A 334 -6.14 6.11 10.22
C SER A 334 -7.28 6.65 11.06
N PRO A 335 -8.55 6.46 10.60
CA PRO A 335 -9.72 6.77 11.42
C PRO A 335 -9.68 6.02 12.75
N ILE A 336 -10.19 6.63 13.81
CA ILE A 336 -10.29 5.98 15.13
C ILE A 336 -11.21 4.77 15.14
N GLU A 337 -12.09 4.66 14.16
CA GLU A 337 -12.99 3.51 13.96
C GLU A 337 -12.26 2.28 13.44
N VAL A 338 -11.11 2.45 12.79
CA VAL A 338 -10.28 1.33 12.29
C VAL A 338 -9.25 0.98 13.34
N ILE A 339 -9.53 -0.06 14.09
CA ILE A 339 -8.88 -0.36 15.39
C ILE A 339 -7.85 -1.48 15.35
N SER A 340 -7.62 -2.11 14.21
CA SER A 340 -6.54 -3.07 14.05
C SER A 340 -5.89 -2.88 12.69
N ILE A 341 -4.57 -2.81 12.70
CA ILE A 341 -3.78 -2.41 11.53
C ILE A 341 -2.75 -3.50 11.20
N ALA A 342 -2.59 -3.81 9.91
CA ALA A 342 -1.48 -4.61 9.40
C ALA A 342 -1.02 -4.06 8.04
N PHE A 343 0.26 -4.19 7.75
CA PHE A 343 0.90 -3.89 6.47
C PHE A 343 0.66 -2.47 5.95
N PRO A 344 0.93 -1.40 6.75
CA PRO A 344 0.84 -0.05 6.24
C PRO A 344 1.92 0.20 5.17
N GLN A 345 1.53 0.85 4.07
CA GLN A 345 2.39 1.27 2.96
C GLN A 345 2.02 2.70 2.57
N ILE A 346 2.98 3.46 2.03
CA ILE A 346 2.78 4.85 1.60
C ILE A 346 3.52 5.12 0.30
N ASP A 347 2.93 5.96 -0.56
CA ASP A 347 3.62 6.61 -1.65
C ASP A 347 3.14 8.07 -1.79
N ALA A 348 3.91 8.91 -2.48
CA ALA A 348 3.66 10.34 -2.58
C ALA A 348 3.88 10.84 -4.01
N GLY A 349 3.08 11.83 -4.41
CA GLY A 349 3.20 12.52 -5.69
C GLY A 349 3.78 13.93 -5.54
N ASP A 350 2.95 14.95 -5.77
CA ASP A 350 3.31 16.35 -5.52
C ASP A 350 3.30 16.68 -4.02
N PRO A 351 3.94 17.79 -3.59
CA PRO A 351 4.06 18.15 -2.18
C PRO A 351 2.72 18.11 -1.41
N GLY A 352 2.70 17.32 -0.36
CA GLY A 352 1.52 17.12 0.47
C GLY A 352 0.44 16.20 -0.11
N ARG A 353 0.67 15.58 -1.26
CA ARG A 353 -0.26 14.64 -1.90
C ARG A 353 0.25 13.22 -1.72
N ILE A 354 -0.40 12.47 -0.83
CA ILE A 354 0.03 11.14 -0.40
C ILE A 354 -1.11 10.14 -0.47
N ALA A 355 -0.78 8.89 -0.65
CA ALA A 355 -1.68 7.75 -0.47
C ALA A 355 -1.08 6.72 0.47
N ILE A 356 -1.90 6.17 1.34
CA ILE A 356 -1.51 5.16 2.32
C ILE A 356 -2.48 3.98 2.20
N THR A 357 -1.98 2.76 2.27
CA THR A 357 -2.82 1.56 2.36
C THR A 357 -2.48 0.76 3.60
N TYR A 358 -3.46 0.03 4.12
CA TYR A 358 -3.30 -0.92 5.22
C TYR A 358 -4.47 -1.90 5.26
N LEU A 359 -4.26 -3.07 5.84
CA LEU A 359 -5.36 -3.92 6.27
C LEU A 359 -5.86 -3.44 7.62
N GLY A 360 -7.17 -3.33 7.76
CA GLY A 360 -7.80 -2.84 8.98
C GLY A 360 -9.12 -3.51 9.31
N SER A 361 -9.54 -3.41 10.57
CA SER A 361 -10.84 -3.89 11.05
C SER A 361 -11.56 -2.82 11.85
N GLU A 362 -12.87 -2.62 11.57
CA GLU A 362 -13.75 -1.69 12.28
C GLU A 362 -14.54 -2.35 13.42
N ASN A 363 -14.45 -3.66 13.60
CA ASN A 363 -15.38 -4.39 14.44
C ASN A 363 -14.98 -4.45 15.91
N VAL A 364 -15.28 -3.40 16.66
CA VAL A 364 -15.04 -3.32 18.12
C VAL A 364 -15.77 -4.41 18.88
N SER A 365 -16.97 -4.81 18.46
CA SER A 365 -17.77 -5.81 19.20
C SER A 365 -17.19 -7.22 19.11
N GLU A 366 -16.48 -7.52 18.05
CA GLU A 366 -15.76 -8.78 17.87
C GLU A 366 -14.47 -8.80 18.69
N LEU A 367 -13.83 -7.65 18.88
CA LEU A 367 -12.61 -7.47 19.63
C LEU A 367 -12.85 -7.51 21.14
N ASN A 368 -13.93 -6.89 21.62
CA ASN A 368 -14.32 -6.83 23.02
C ASN A 368 -15.05 -8.08 23.52
N ASN A 369 -15.12 -9.13 22.71
CA ASN A 369 -15.72 -10.38 23.16
C ASN A 369 -14.81 -11.00 24.23
N SER A 370 -15.37 -11.21 25.42
CA SER A 370 -14.68 -11.73 26.63
C SER A 370 -13.96 -13.08 26.46
N ASN A 371 -14.02 -13.66 25.28
CA ASN A 371 -13.32 -14.89 24.89
C ASN A 371 -12.09 -14.64 24.00
N SER A 372 -11.80 -13.41 23.61
CA SER A 372 -10.61 -13.08 22.83
C SER A 372 -9.43 -12.87 23.80
N THR A 373 -8.86 -13.95 24.26
CA THR A 373 -7.55 -13.95 24.90
C THR A 373 -6.51 -14.33 23.85
N ASN A 374 -5.35 -13.69 23.88
CA ASN A 374 -4.20 -14.16 23.13
C ASN A 374 -3.75 -15.54 23.66
N ILE A 375 -2.79 -16.16 23.01
CA ILE A 375 -2.24 -17.47 23.44
C ILE A 375 -1.65 -17.45 24.85
N ASP A 376 -1.30 -16.29 25.38
CA ASP A 376 -0.78 -16.09 26.74
C ASP A 376 -1.89 -15.81 27.78
N GLY A 377 -3.16 -15.72 27.35
CA GLY A 377 -4.32 -15.49 28.19
C GLY A 377 -4.62 -14.02 28.48
N ASP A 378 -3.89 -13.09 27.90
CA ASP A 378 -4.15 -11.67 28.03
C ASP A 378 -5.37 -11.22 27.21
N ILE A 379 -5.95 -10.10 27.58
CA ILE A 379 -7.00 -9.47 26.80
C ILE A 379 -6.38 -8.99 25.49
N TRP A 380 -7.10 -9.22 24.37
CA TRP A 380 -6.67 -8.75 23.06
C TRP A 380 -6.35 -7.23 23.09
N ASP A 381 -5.17 -6.89 22.63
CA ASP A 381 -4.59 -5.54 22.69
C ASP A 381 -4.65 -4.78 21.34
N GLY A 382 -5.42 -5.28 20.40
CA GLY A 382 -5.51 -4.72 19.04
C GLY A 382 -4.57 -5.38 18.04
N ASN A 383 -3.75 -6.33 18.46
CA ASN A 383 -2.76 -6.93 17.60
C ASN A 383 -3.39 -7.95 16.63
N ALA A 384 -3.24 -7.72 15.32
CA ALA A 384 -3.72 -8.61 14.27
C ALA A 384 -3.26 -10.07 14.44
N HIS A 385 -2.09 -10.30 15.01
CA HIS A 385 -1.52 -11.61 15.30
C HIS A 385 -2.39 -12.46 16.23
N TYR A 386 -3.08 -11.82 17.17
CA TYR A 386 -3.91 -12.48 18.17
C TYR A 386 -5.42 -12.30 17.94
N ALA A 387 -5.83 -11.70 16.83
CA ALA A 387 -7.23 -11.49 16.53
C ALA A 387 -8.01 -12.80 16.59
N ASN A 388 -9.24 -12.75 17.12
CA ASN A 388 -10.09 -13.93 17.15
C ASN A 388 -10.60 -14.31 15.75
N ALA A 389 -11.18 -15.51 15.62
CA ALA A 389 -11.60 -16.08 14.36
C ALA A 389 -12.69 -15.29 13.59
N ASN A 390 -13.33 -14.31 14.23
CA ASN A 390 -14.42 -13.54 13.62
C ASN A 390 -14.02 -12.12 13.24
N VAL A 391 -12.78 -11.72 13.41
CA VAL A 391 -12.31 -10.41 12.99
C VAL A 391 -12.15 -10.39 11.48
N HIS A 392 -12.74 -9.40 10.84
CA HIS A 392 -12.69 -9.21 9.39
C HIS A 392 -11.74 -8.07 9.07
N TYR A 393 -10.71 -8.35 8.31
CA TYR A 393 -9.77 -7.35 7.81
C TYR A 393 -10.11 -6.98 6.37
N TYR A 394 -10.25 -5.70 6.13
CA TYR A 394 -10.48 -5.12 4.80
C TYR A 394 -9.27 -4.31 4.37
N LEU A 395 -9.14 -4.08 3.06
CA LEU A 395 -8.16 -3.18 2.51
C LEU A 395 -8.69 -1.74 2.56
N TYR A 396 -7.97 -0.87 3.26
CA TYR A 396 -8.22 0.56 3.33
C TYR A 396 -7.19 1.31 2.49
N VAL A 397 -7.64 2.38 1.85
CA VAL A 397 -6.77 3.35 1.20
C VAL A 397 -7.14 4.74 1.71
N THR A 398 -6.13 5.46 2.19
CA THR A 398 -6.25 6.81 2.73
C THR A 398 -5.49 7.78 1.85
N TYR A 399 -6.13 8.85 1.45
CA TYR A 399 -5.58 9.95 0.67
C TYR A 399 -5.49 11.22 1.50
N SER A 400 -4.43 12.01 1.28
CA SER A 400 -4.40 13.42 1.63
C SER A 400 -3.86 14.21 0.45
N LEU A 401 -4.46 15.36 0.17
CA LEU A 401 -4.00 16.32 -0.84
C LEU A 401 -3.30 17.53 -0.19
N ASN A 402 -3.20 17.53 1.13
CA ASN A 402 -2.64 18.61 1.94
C ASN A 402 -1.86 18.10 3.17
N ALA A 403 -1.20 16.97 3.04
CA ALA A 403 -0.47 16.32 4.14
C ALA A 403 0.65 17.18 4.74
N LEU A 404 1.08 18.29 4.09
CA LEU A 404 2.05 19.24 4.62
C LEU A 404 1.41 20.41 5.38
N ASP A 405 0.10 20.58 5.36
CA ASP A 405 -0.59 21.62 6.10
C ASP A 405 -0.49 21.42 7.62
N GLU A 406 -0.71 22.47 8.39
CA GLU A 406 -0.77 22.39 9.86
C GLU A 406 -1.92 21.48 10.34
N ASN A 407 -3.03 21.48 9.61
CA ASN A 407 -4.19 20.63 9.87
C ASN A 407 -4.52 19.83 8.61
N PRO A 408 -3.80 18.72 8.33
CA PRO A 408 -4.06 17.91 7.17
C PRO A 408 -5.39 17.17 7.28
N VAL A 409 -6.01 16.92 6.13
CA VAL A 409 -7.24 16.14 6.04
C VAL A 409 -6.96 14.83 5.33
N PHE A 410 -7.51 13.74 5.88
CA PHE A 410 -7.35 12.40 5.37
C PHE A 410 -8.70 11.83 4.93
N HIS A 411 -8.75 11.35 3.69
CA HIS A 411 -9.92 10.73 3.08
C HIS A 411 -9.65 9.23 2.96
N THR A 412 -10.31 8.45 3.80
CA THR A 412 -10.14 6.99 3.85
C THR A 412 -11.34 6.30 3.23
N VAL A 413 -11.09 5.32 2.38
CA VAL A 413 -12.10 4.43 1.83
C VAL A 413 -11.72 2.97 2.07
N ARG A 414 -12.70 2.14 2.36
CA ARG A 414 -12.58 0.70 2.31
C ARG A 414 -12.62 0.27 0.84
N ALA A 415 -11.43 0.01 0.26
CA ALA A 415 -11.30 -0.34 -1.16
C ALA A 415 -11.86 -1.73 -1.46
N SER A 416 -11.70 -2.69 -0.55
CA SER A 416 -12.24 -4.04 -0.72
C SER A 416 -13.71 -4.12 -0.28
N SER A 417 -14.56 -4.71 -1.12
CA SER A 417 -15.98 -4.93 -0.82
C SER A 417 -16.22 -6.09 0.14
N ASP A 418 -15.30 -7.03 0.17
CA ASP A 418 -15.28 -8.23 1.01
C ASP A 418 -13.99 -8.31 1.81
N PRO A 419 -13.94 -9.11 2.88
CA PRO A 419 -12.75 -9.24 3.70
C PRO A 419 -11.57 -9.80 2.93
N VAL A 420 -10.40 -9.19 3.09
CA VAL A 420 -9.11 -9.74 2.62
C VAL A 420 -8.64 -10.87 3.53
N GLN A 421 -8.97 -10.82 4.82
CA GLN A 421 -8.64 -11.88 5.79
C GLN A 421 -9.72 -11.97 6.84
N ILE A 422 -10.06 -13.20 7.27
CA ILE A 422 -10.92 -13.45 8.43
C ILE A 422 -10.08 -14.13 9.51
N GLY A 423 -10.15 -13.62 10.74
CA GLY A 423 -9.35 -14.07 11.86
C GLY A 423 -7.95 -13.45 11.90
N SER A 424 -7.04 -14.05 12.64
CA SER A 424 -5.71 -13.47 12.87
C SER A 424 -4.84 -13.44 11.61
N ILE A 425 -3.96 -12.43 11.58
CA ILE A 425 -2.85 -12.33 10.63
C ILE A 425 -1.57 -12.60 11.41
N CYS A 426 -0.88 -13.70 11.11
CA CYS A 426 0.36 -14.04 11.80
C CYS A 426 1.54 -13.27 11.22
N LEU A 427 2.10 -12.39 12.04
CA LEU A 427 3.23 -11.52 11.72
C LEU A 427 4.59 -12.08 12.18
N ASN A 428 4.59 -13.24 12.85
CA ASN A 428 5.81 -13.86 13.37
C ASN A 428 5.71 -15.39 13.28
N SER A 429 6.48 -15.98 12.38
CA SER A 429 6.47 -17.43 12.14
C SER A 429 6.74 -18.29 13.39
N GLY A 430 7.41 -17.74 14.40
CA GLY A 430 7.66 -18.41 15.69
C GLY A 430 6.40 -18.68 16.48
N ASP A 431 5.44 -17.77 16.42
CA ASP A 431 4.20 -17.78 17.20
C ASP A 431 3.03 -18.43 16.45
N CYS A 432 3.10 -18.54 15.14
CA CYS A 432 2.04 -19.14 14.32
C CYS A 432 1.72 -20.60 14.65
N ARG A 433 2.63 -21.31 15.30
CA ARG A 433 2.49 -22.75 15.59
C ARG A 433 1.27 -23.07 16.43
N ASP A 434 0.92 -22.19 17.37
CA ASP A 434 -0.12 -22.43 18.36
C ASP A 434 -1.53 -22.27 17.78
N ILE A 435 -1.64 -21.61 16.64
CA ILE A 435 -2.89 -21.44 15.88
C ILE A 435 -2.86 -22.19 14.54
N GLY A 436 -2.04 -23.22 14.44
CA GLY A 436 -1.95 -24.12 13.27
C GLY A 436 -1.15 -23.58 12.10
N GLY A 437 -0.60 -22.37 12.17
CA GLY A 437 0.26 -21.77 11.15
C GLY A 437 -0.45 -21.34 9.86
N SER A 438 -1.74 -21.60 9.72
CA SER A 438 -2.49 -21.30 8.48
C SER A 438 -2.71 -19.80 8.27
N ASN A 439 -2.65 -19.00 9.33
CA ASN A 439 -2.82 -17.55 9.29
C ASN A 439 -1.54 -16.75 8.94
N ARG A 440 -0.48 -17.44 8.52
CA ARG A 440 0.72 -16.85 7.89
C ARG A 440 0.58 -16.80 6.35
N ASN A 441 -0.59 -16.98 5.82
CA ASN A 441 -0.87 -17.04 4.39
C ASN A 441 -0.53 -15.73 3.65
N LEU A 442 -0.66 -14.57 4.31
CA LEU A 442 -0.36 -13.26 3.72
C LEU A 442 1.13 -12.89 3.79
N LEU A 443 1.93 -13.60 4.60
CA LEU A 443 3.32 -13.31 4.95
C LEU A 443 3.50 -11.93 5.60
N ASP A 444 4.43 -11.06 5.15
CA ASP A 444 4.91 -9.94 5.97
C ASP A 444 4.51 -8.54 5.50
N PHE A 445 4.13 -8.33 4.22
CA PHE A 445 3.76 -7.00 3.73
C PHE A 445 2.85 -7.03 2.49
N ASN A 446 2.19 -5.90 2.24
CA ASN A 446 1.59 -5.50 0.98
C ASN A 446 2.53 -4.49 0.31
N ASP A 447 2.15 -3.94 -0.85
CA ASP A 447 2.89 -2.90 -1.51
C ASP A 447 1.97 -1.84 -2.12
N LEU A 448 2.47 -0.61 -2.26
CA LEU A 448 1.75 0.50 -2.86
C LEU A 448 2.72 1.36 -3.66
N HIS A 449 2.40 1.58 -4.94
CA HIS A 449 3.11 2.52 -5.79
C HIS A 449 2.16 3.35 -6.65
N ILE A 450 2.67 4.50 -7.15
CA ILE A 450 1.97 5.35 -8.10
C ILE A 450 2.61 5.25 -9.49
N ASP A 451 1.78 5.42 -10.52
CA ASP A 451 2.27 5.58 -11.89
C ASP A 451 2.64 7.05 -12.20
N ARG A 452 3.07 7.30 -13.43
CA ARG A 452 3.45 8.65 -13.90
C ARG A 452 2.27 9.63 -13.98
N GLU A 453 1.04 9.16 -13.87
CA GLU A 453 -0.16 9.99 -13.77
C GLU A 453 -0.55 10.26 -12.30
N GLY A 454 0.18 9.71 -11.34
CA GLY A 454 -0.16 9.78 -9.91
C GLY A 454 -1.37 8.93 -9.53
N ARG A 455 -1.67 7.90 -10.31
CA ARG A 455 -2.66 6.87 -10.03
C ARG A 455 -2.07 5.85 -9.07
N VAL A 456 -2.79 5.55 -8.02
CA VAL A 456 -2.36 4.62 -6.98
C VAL A 456 -2.69 3.19 -7.35
N TYR A 457 -1.73 2.30 -7.12
CA TYR A 457 -1.85 0.85 -7.25
C TYR A 457 -1.45 0.21 -5.93
N VAL A 458 -2.26 -0.75 -5.47
CA VAL A 458 -2.03 -1.51 -4.24
C VAL A 458 -1.97 -2.98 -4.57
N ALA A 459 -0.85 -3.63 -4.28
CA ALA A 459 -0.69 -5.07 -4.36
C ALA A 459 -0.86 -5.72 -3.00
N PHE A 460 -1.59 -6.81 -2.94
CA PHE A 460 -1.84 -7.55 -1.71
C PHE A 460 -2.10 -9.03 -1.98
N ALA A 461 -1.94 -9.85 -0.96
CA ALA A 461 -2.43 -11.21 -0.97
C ALA A 461 -3.87 -11.25 -0.45
N ASP A 462 -4.79 -11.80 -1.23
CA ASP A 462 -6.16 -12.01 -0.80
C ASP A 462 -6.29 -13.36 -0.09
N GLY A 463 -6.50 -13.30 1.21
CA GLY A 463 -6.64 -14.45 2.10
C GLY A 463 -8.06 -14.98 2.23
N CYS A 464 -9.04 -14.34 1.59
CA CYS A 464 -10.46 -14.66 1.73
C CYS A 464 -11.17 -14.63 0.39
N THR A 465 -10.99 -15.67 -0.43
CA THR A 465 -11.60 -15.79 -1.76
C THR A 465 -12.76 -16.79 -1.80
N GLY A 466 -13.52 -16.80 -2.89
CA GLY A 466 -14.56 -17.79 -3.15
C GLY A 466 -15.69 -17.79 -2.10
N THR A 467 -15.87 -18.89 -1.36
CA THR A 467 -16.94 -19.02 -0.36
C THR A 467 -16.70 -18.15 0.87
N CYS A 468 -15.46 -17.88 1.21
CA CYS A 468 -15.09 -16.94 2.25
C CYS A 468 -15.60 -15.52 1.93
N ALA A 469 -15.32 -15.02 0.74
CA ALA A 469 -15.74 -13.69 0.27
C ALA A 469 -17.27 -13.53 0.25
N THR A 470 -18.01 -14.62 0.01
CA THR A 470 -19.48 -14.59 -0.01
C THR A 470 -20.13 -14.69 1.37
N GLY A 471 -19.35 -14.78 2.44
CA GLY A 471 -19.85 -14.92 3.81
C GLY A 471 -20.54 -16.26 4.12
N ASN A 472 -20.43 -17.24 3.22
CA ASN A 472 -20.99 -18.58 3.40
C ASN A 472 -20.02 -19.54 4.11
N ASP A 473 -18.80 -19.11 4.30
CA ASP A 473 -17.79 -19.91 4.99
C ASP A 473 -17.85 -19.61 6.50
N SER A 474 -18.31 -20.60 7.26
CA SER A 474 -18.36 -20.51 8.72
C SER A 474 -17.06 -20.96 9.39
N LYS A 475 -16.05 -21.33 8.58
CA LYS A 475 -14.79 -21.85 9.08
C LYS A 475 -13.65 -20.93 8.66
N PRO A 476 -13.11 -20.14 9.58
CA PRO A 476 -11.98 -19.24 9.28
C PRO A 476 -10.76 -19.96 8.71
N GLU A 477 -10.53 -21.21 9.14
CA GLU A 477 -9.44 -22.04 8.62
C GLU A 477 -9.57 -22.44 7.13
N ASP A 478 -10.77 -22.36 6.57
CA ASP A 478 -11.02 -22.61 5.15
C ASP A 478 -10.79 -21.33 4.31
N SER A 479 -10.59 -20.18 4.95
CA SER A 479 -10.37 -18.86 4.35
C SER A 479 -8.88 -18.47 4.31
N ARG A 480 -7.99 -19.42 4.02
CA ARG A 480 -6.53 -19.20 4.01
C ARG A 480 -5.96 -19.26 2.61
N THR A 481 -6.60 -18.58 1.69
CA THR A 481 -6.05 -18.34 0.35
C THR A 481 -4.91 -17.32 0.43
N ARG A 482 -4.22 -17.09 -0.66
CA ARG A 482 -3.16 -16.10 -0.79
C ARG A 482 -3.05 -15.66 -2.25
N THR A 483 -4.19 -15.39 -2.84
CA THR A 483 -4.26 -15.02 -4.25
C THR A 483 -3.71 -13.62 -4.45
N GLY A 484 -2.74 -13.47 -5.34
CA GLY A 484 -2.21 -12.17 -5.74
C GLY A 484 -3.32 -11.31 -6.34
N SER A 485 -3.45 -10.10 -5.82
CA SER A 485 -4.53 -9.18 -6.15
C SER A 485 -4.04 -7.74 -6.17
N VAL A 486 -4.66 -6.92 -7.00
CA VAL A 486 -4.37 -5.50 -7.15
C VAL A 486 -5.66 -4.70 -7.04
N TYR A 487 -5.63 -3.62 -6.29
CA TYR A 487 -6.56 -2.51 -6.43
C TYR A 487 -5.83 -1.32 -7.04
N TYR A 488 -6.43 -0.65 -8.00
CA TYR A 488 -5.92 0.61 -8.51
C TYR A 488 -7.00 1.69 -8.50
N LEU A 489 -6.60 2.95 -8.42
CA LEU A 489 -7.52 4.08 -8.47
C LEU A 489 -8.09 4.21 -9.89
N GLY A 490 -9.31 3.77 -10.11
CA GLY A 490 -10.02 3.90 -11.38
C GLY A 490 -10.44 5.35 -11.65
N SER A 491 -10.93 6.04 -10.61
CA SER A 491 -11.35 7.44 -10.69
C SER A 491 -11.11 8.18 -9.38
N GLY A 492 -10.78 9.45 -9.48
CA GLY A 492 -10.50 10.34 -8.36
C GLY A 492 -9.34 11.28 -8.62
N PRO A 493 -8.92 12.10 -7.65
CA PRO A 493 -7.82 13.02 -7.84
C PRO A 493 -6.49 12.29 -8.00
N SER A 494 -5.70 12.72 -8.98
CA SER A 494 -4.31 12.30 -9.12
C SER A 494 -3.47 12.80 -7.94
N LEU A 495 -2.41 12.06 -7.58
CA LEU A 495 -1.39 12.59 -6.66
C LEU A 495 -0.45 13.60 -7.34
N PHE A 496 -0.57 13.84 -8.67
CA PHE A 496 0.06 14.96 -9.35
C PHE A 496 -1.00 16.01 -9.71
N GLU A 497 -0.85 17.20 -9.15
CA GLU A 497 -1.82 18.32 -9.32
C GLU A 497 -2.02 18.69 -10.78
N SER A 498 -0.95 18.63 -11.58
CA SER A 498 -0.98 18.97 -13.00
C SER A 498 -1.84 18.01 -13.84
N VAL A 499 -2.08 16.80 -13.37
CA VAL A 499 -2.93 15.79 -14.04
C VAL A 499 -4.41 16.02 -13.71
N GLY A 500 -4.72 16.42 -12.47
CA GLY A 500 -6.09 16.70 -12.01
C GLY A 500 -6.89 15.43 -11.67
N GLU A 501 -8.08 15.28 -12.26
CA GLU A 501 -8.97 14.14 -11.99
C GLU A 501 -8.67 12.98 -12.94
N LEU A 502 -8.40 11.84 -12.37
CA LEU A 502 -8.27 10.57 -13.08
C LEU A 502 -9.65 9.98 -13.36
N THR A 503 -9.80 9.37 -14.50
CA THR A 503 -11.00 8.61 -14.90
C THR A 503 -10.65 7.14 -15.11
N GLU A 504 -11.66 6.28 -15.13
CA GLU A 504 -11.45 4.88 -15.51
C GLU A 504 -10.79 4.81 -16.91
N PHE A 505 -9.87 3.87 -17.05
CA PHE A 505 -9.27 3.60 -18.34
C PHE A 505 -10.37 3.20 -19.35
N GLY A 506 -10.30 3.79 -20.54
CA GLY A 506 -11.03 3.21 -21.66
C GLY A 506 -10.47 1.81 -21.99
N PRO A 507 -11.21 1.00 -22.75
CA PRO A 507 -10.67 -0.28 -23.19
C PRO A 507 -9.33 -0.03 -23.91
N PRO A 508 -8.29 -0.84 -23.62
CA PRO A 508 -6.97 -0.67 -24.22
C PRO A 508 -7.10 -0.68 -25.76
N PRO A 509 -6.42 0.23 -26.45
CA PRO A 509 -6.51 0.27 -27.91
C PRO A 509 -6.05 -1.08 -28.47
N ALA A 510 -6.91 -1.74 -29.23
CA ALA A 510 -6.66 -3.06 -29.83
C ALA A 510 -5.37 -3.14 -30.68
N SER A 511 -4.78 -2.00 -31.04
CA SER A 511 -3.51 -1.88 -31.74
C SER A 511 -2.27 -2.12 -30.86
N ILE A 512 -2.34 -1.91 -29.55
CA ILE A 512 -1.19 -2.09 -28.64
C ILE A 512 -1.01 -3.57 -28.30
N VAL A 513 -2.10 -4.30 -28.07
CA VAL A 513 -2.08 -5.72 -27.72
C VAL A 513 -1.60 -6.61 -28.88
N ASN A 514 -1.69 -6.16 -30.13
CA ASN A 514 -1.46 -6.97 -31.32
C ASN A 514 -0.29 -6.54 -32.21
N SER A 515 0.47 -5.49 -31.88
CA SER A 515 1.60 -5.12 -32.74
C SER A 515 2.85 -5.93 -32.38
N LEU A 516 3.05 -7.04 -33.11
CA LEU A 516 4.30 -7.81 -33.06
C LEU A 516 5.56 -6.96 -33.33
N GLU A 517 5.39 -5.79 -33.95
CA GLU A 517 6.48 -4.85 -34.26
C GLU A 517 6.96 -4.07 -33.03
N CYS A 518 6.10 -3.87 -32.03
CA CYS A 518 6.47 -3.23 -30.75
C CYS A 518 7.01 -4.22 -29.70
N ARG A 519 7.10 -5.49 -30.03
CA ARG A 519 7.65 -6.55 -29.17
C ARG A 519 9.12 -6.89 -29.51
N SER A 520 9.85 -5.99 -30.11
CA SER A 520 11.26 -6.25 -30.46
C SER A 520 12.17 -6.19 -29.22
N PRO A 521 12.99 -7.21 -28.96
CA PRO A 521 13.78 -7.33 -27.73
C PRO A 521 15.00 -6.41 -27.63
N THR A 522 15.22 -5.49 -28.59
CA THR A 522 16.48 -4.72 -28.65
C THR A 522 16.31 -3.23 -28.84
N TRP A 523 15.30 -2.61 -28.45
CA TRP A 523 15.00 -1.18 -28.58
C TRP A 523 13.64 -0.93 -29.17
N GLN A 524 12.75 -0.33 -28.40
CA GLN A 524 11.45 0.08 -28.92
C GLN A 524 11.58 1.46 -29.56
N PRO A 525 11.16 1.65 -30.80
CA PRO A 525 11.04 2.98 -31.36
C PRO A 525 10.12 3.82 -30.48
N GLU A 526 10.40 5.12 -30.39
CA GLU A 526 9.56 6.10 -29.67
C GLU A 526 8.07 6.04 -30.11
N GLU A 527 7.81 5.50 -31.29
CA GLU A 527 6.48 5.26 -31.87
C GLU A 527 5.71 4.09 -31.21
N CYS A 528 6.38 3.20 -30.49
CA CYS A 528 5.80 2.08 -29.74
C CYS A 528 5.52 2.40 -28.26
N ARG A 529 5.94 3.55 -27.79
CA ARG A 529 5.59 4.02 -26.45
C ARG A 529 4.17 4.58 -26.49
N PRO A 530 3.25 4.17 -25.62
CA PRO A 530 1.95 4.82 -25.51
C PRO A 530 2.19 6.31 -25.26
N ARG A 531 1.82 7.14 -26.19
CA ARG A 531 1.80 8.58 -25.96
C ARG A 531 0.49 8.87 -25.23
N TYR A 532 0.57 9.15 -23.97
CA TYR A 532 -0.47 9.88 -23.28
C TYR A 532 -0.37 11.36 -23.74
N ASP A 533 -0.82 11.61 -24.96
CA ASP A 533 -0.91 12.98 -25.44
C ASP A 533 -2.12 13.64 -24.78
N SER A 534 -1.86 14.46 -23.79
CA SER A 534 -2.80 15.38 -23.16
C SER A 534 -3.10 16.60 -24.06
N GLU A 535 -3.33 16.41 -25.36
CA GLU A 535 -3.88 17.48 -26.17
C GLU A 535 -5.35 17.19 -26.52
N PRO A 536 -6.28 18.01 -26.04
CA PRO A 536 -7.65 17.93 -26.49
C PRO A 536 -7.68 18.30 -27.99
N THR A 537 -8.07 17.36 -28.81
CA THR A 537 -8.42 17.66 -30.20
C THR A 537 -9.60 18.62 -30.22
N GLU A 538 -9.42 19.80 -30.82
CA GLU A 538 -10.45 20.82 -31.10
C GLU A 538 -11.71 20.24 -31.78
#